data_c21d1f84f1a69c3d2e434d990fba6ba5
#
_entry.id   c21d1f84f1a69c3d2e434d990fba6ba5
#
_cell.length_a   1.000
_cell.length_b   1.000
_cell.length_c   1.000
_cell.angle_alpha   90.00
_cell.angle_beta   90.00
_cell.angle_gamma   90.00
#
_symmetry.space_group_name_H-M   'P 1'
#
loop_
_entity.id
_entity.type
_entity.pdbx_description
1 polymer ?
#
loop_
_entity_poly.entity_id
_entity_poly.type
_entity_poly.pdbx_seq_one_letter_code
_entity_poly.pdbx_strand_id
1 'polypeptide(L)'
;MKQVQLAIIGGGPAGLSAAIAARKAGVEDILLIERDRELGGILNQCIHAGFGLHTFGRELTGPEYAGEYVRQFRELNIPCLSGAMVLNLSPDRVLTVTGRETGLVQ
;
A
#
# COMPACT_ATOMS: atom_id res chain seq x y z
N MET A 1 20.92 6.02 0.33
CA MET A 1 19.65 6.19 1.06
C MET A 1 18.66 6.96 0.21
N LYS A 2 17.46 6.43 0.04
CA LYS A 2 16.41 7.09 -0.72
C LYS A 2 15.58 7.99 0.19
N GLN A 3 15.25 9.17 -0.27
CA GLN A 3 14.37 10.09 0.47
C GLN A 3 13.03 10.19 -0.23
N VAL A 4 11.94 10.20 0.54
CA VAL A 4 10.59 10.41 0.04
C VAL A 4 9.84 11.37 0.96
N GLN A 5 8.83 12.02 0.42
CA GLN A 5 7.97 12.90 1.22
C GLN A 5 7.06 12.10 2.16
N LEU A 6 6.56 10.96 1.69
CA LEU A 6 5.65 10.11 2.44
C LEU A 6 5.98 8.65 2.19
N ALA A 7 6.26 7.93 3.25
CA ALA A 7 6.40 6.48 3.21
C ALA A 7 5.19 5.85 3.91
N ILE A 8 4.56 4.89 3.24
CA ILE A 8 3.40 4.17 3.77
C ILE A 8 3.80 2.72 3.98
N ILE A 9 3.59 2.22 5.17
CA ILE A 9 3.91 0.84 5.54
C ILE A 9 2.62 0.03 5.52
N GLY A 10 2.53 -0.89 4.58
CA GLY A 10 1.38 -1.75 4.41
C GLY A 10 0.52 -1.38 3.22
N GLY A 11 0.29 -2.37 2.35
CA GLY A 11 -0.51 -2.24 1.13
C GLY A 11 -1.92 -2.80 1.24
N GLY A 12 -2.47 -2.81 2.45
CA GLY A 12 -3.89 -3.11 2.68
C GLY A 12 -4.78 -1.91 2.35
N PRO A 13 -6.09 -1.99 2.60
CA PRO A 13 -7.02 -0.92 2.23
C PRO A 13 -6.66 0.44 2.84
N ALA A 14 -6.21 0.47 4.08
CA ALA A 14 -5.83 1.72 4.75
C ALA A 14 -4.63 2.37 4.07
N GLY A 15 -3.58 1.59 3.80
CA GLY A 15 -2.37 2.10 3.15
C GLY A 15 -2.63 2.54 1.72
N LEU A 16 -3.36 1.75 0.95
CA LEU A 16 -3.73 2.09 -0.43
C LEU A 16 -4.58 3.36 -0.48
N SER A 17 -5.58 3.44 0.39
CA SER A 17 -6.46 4.61 0.48
C SER A 17 -5.67 5.87 0.87
N ALA A 18 -4.73 5.76 1.82
CA ALA A 18 -3.89 6.88 2.22
C ALA A 18 -2.99 7.34 1.08
N ALA A 19 -2.39 6.41 0.34
CA ALA A 19 -1.53 6.73 -0.81
C ALA A 19 -2.31 7.45 -1.91
N ILE A 20 -3.49 6.95 -2.22
CA ILE A 20 -4.37 7.54 -3.25
C ILE A 20 -4.77 8.96 -2.84
N ALA A 21 -5.22 9.13 -1.60
CA ALA A 21 -5.63 10.44 -1.09
C ALA A 21 -4.47 11.43 -1.07
N ALA A 22 -3.29 11.02 -0.65
CA ALA A 22 -2.11 11.86 -0.62
C ALA A 22 -1.71 12.32 -2.03
N ARG A 23 -1.71 11.41 -3.00
CA ARG A 23 -1.39 11.75 -4.39
C ARG A 23 -2.41 12.73 -4.98
N LYS A 24 -3.68 12.54 -4.72
CA LYS A 24 -4.73 13.46 -5.17
C LYS A 24 -4.64 14.83 -4.49
N ALA A 25 -4.09 14.88 -3.29
CA ALA A 25 -3.86 16.13 -2.56
C ALA A 25 -2.56 16.84 -2.98
N GLY A 26 -1.81 16.28 -3.91
CA GLY A 26 -0.62 16.91 -4.47
C GLY A 26 0.72 16.40 -3.95
N VAL A 27 0.75 15.38 -3.12
CA VAL A 27 2.02 14.78 -2.68
C VAL A 27 2.59 13.96 -3.84
N GLU A 28 3.75 14.35 -4.33
CA GLU A 28 4.35 13.72 -5.51
C GLU A 28 5.24 12.54 -5.17
N ASP A 29 5.93 12.59 -4.06
CA ASP A 29 6.99 11.65 -3.73
C ASP A 29 6.52 10.71 -2.63
N ILE A 30 5.87 9.62 -3.04
CA ILE A 30 5.26 8.62 -2.15
C ILE A 30 5.90 7.26 -2.42
N LEU A 31 6.19 6.52 -1.37
CA LEU A 31 6.60 5.13 -1.48
C LEU A 31 5.74 4.27 -0.56
N LEU A 32 5.09 3.26 -1.11
CA LEU A 32 4.37 2.27 -0.34
C LEU A 32 5.21 1.01 -0.20
N ILE A 33 5.33 0.49 1.00
CA ILE A 33 6.14 -0.69 1.31
C ILE A 33 5.19 -1.80 1.77
N GLU A 34 5.21 -2.93 1.08
CA GLU A 34 4.35 -4.06 1.37
C GLU A 34 5.18 -5.32 1.62
N ARG A 35 4.87 -6.03 2.69
CA ARG A 35 5.56 -7.27 3.07
C ARG A 35 5.26 -8.42 2.12
N ASP A 36 4.00 -8.55 1.70
CA ASP A 36 3.58 -9.60 0.77
C ASP A 36 3.92 -9.23 -0.67
N ARG A 37 3.83 -10.20 -1.56
CA ARG A 37 4.02 -9.96 -2.99
C ARG A 37 2.85 -9.21 -3.60
N GLU A 38 1.66 -9.36 -3.04
CA GLU A 38 0.43 -8.77 -3.54
C GLU A 38 -0.08 -7.70 -2.59
N LEU A 39 -0.67 -6.66 -3.15
CA LEU A 39 -1.37 -5.62 -2.41
C LEU A 39 -2.78 -6.10 -2.03
N GLY A 40 -3.38 -5.44 -1.04
CA GLY A 40 -4.75 -5.73 -0.64
C GLY A 40 -4.90 -6.25 0.79
N GLY A 41 -3.83 -6.76 1.38
CA GLY A 41 -3.81 -7.20 2.77
C GLY A 41 -4.76 -8.35 3.06
N ILE A 42 -5.31 -8.36 4.25
CA ILE A 42 -6.19 -9.43 4.72
C ILE A 42 -7.47 -9.58 3.90
N LEU A 43 -7.89 -8.54 3.19
CA LEU A 43 -9.10 -8.62 2.35
C LEU A 43 -8.97 -9.67 1.26
N ASN A 44 -7.77 -10.01 0.85
CA ASN A 44 -7.54 -11.07 -0.14
C ASN A 44 -7.99 -12.46 0.38
N GLN A 45 -8.17 -12.61 1.68
CA GLN A 45 -8.61 -13.85 2.31
C GLN A 45 -10.11 -13.84 2.64
N CYS A 46 -10.80 -12.73 2.43
CA CYS A 46 -12.22 -12.58 2.74
C CYS A 46 -13.06 -12.78 1.47
N ILE A 47 -13.71 -13.93 1.35
CA ILE A 47 -14.45 -14.29 0.15
C ILE A 47 -15.95 -14.01 0.23
N HIS A 48 -16.45 -13.47 1.34
CA HIS A 48 -17.85 -13.09 1.46
C HIS A 48 -18.10 -11.69 0.88
N ALA A 49 -19.32 -11.45 0.40
CA ALA A 49 -19.73 -10.15 -0.10
C ALA A 49 -20.02 -9.16 1.04
N GLY A 50 -20.18 -7.90 0.72
CA GLY A 50 -20.52 -6.84 1.67
C GLY A 50 -19.51 -5.71 1.75
N PHE A 51 -18.32 -5.88 1.14
CA PHE A 51 -17.32 -4.82 1.09
C PHE A 51 -17.64 -3.81 -0.02
N GLY A 52 -17.37 -2.55 0.23
CA GLY A 52 -17.46 -1.52 -0.80
C GLY A 52 -18.82 -0.90 -1.01
N LEU A 53 -19.86 -1.32 -0.27
CA LEU A 53 -21.21 -0.79 -0.46
C LEU A 53 -21.25 0.74 -0.29
N HIS A 54 -20.59 1.27 0.70
CA HIS A 54 -20.54 2.71 0.97
C HIS A 54 -19.50 3.46 0.15
N THR A 55 -18.42 2.77 -0.25
CA THR A 55 -17.29 3.38 -0.96
C THR A 55 -17.50 3.35 -2.48
N PHE A 56 -17.93 2.23 -3.03
CA PHE A 56 -18.05 2.02 -4.47
C PHE A 56 -19.49 1.84 -4.94
N GLY A 57 -20.47 1.89 -4.01
CA GLY A 57 -21.90 1.77 -4.34
C GLY A 57 -22.34 0.36 -4.72
N ARG A 58 -21.55 -0.67 -4.43
CA ARG A 58 -21.87 -2.07 -4.72
C ARG A 58 -21.19 -2.98 -3.71
N GLU A 59 -21.78 -4.15 -3.49
CA GLU A 59 -21.20 -5.16 -2.63
C GLU A 59 -20.11 -5.93 -3.38
N LEU A 60 -18.94 -6.06 -2.75
CA LEU A 60 -17.79 -6.75 -3.30
C LEU A 60 -17.26 -7.77 -2.30
N THR A 61 -16.62 -8.83 -2.79
CA THR A 61 -15.80 -9.71 -1.93
C THR A 61 -14.56 -8.95 -1.46
N GLY A 62 -13.85 -9.49 -0.47
CA GLY A 62 -12.59 -8.88 -0.02
C GLY A 62 -11.59 -8.66 -1.14
N PRO A 63 -11.26 -9.68 -1.96
CA PRO A 63 -10.38 -9.51 -3.10
C PRO A 63 -10.87 -8.49 -4.13
N GLU A 64 -12.16 -8.46 -4.42
CA GLU A 64 -12.75 -7.46 -5.33
C GLU A 64 -12.62 -6.05 -4.78
N TYR A 65 -12.89 -5.86 -3.50
CA TYR A 65 -12.75 -4.58 -2.81
C TYR A 65 -11.29 -4.11 -2.80
N ALA A 66 -10.37 -5.01 -2.45
CA ALA A 66 -8.95 -4.74 -2.49
C ALA A 66 -8.49 -4.42 -3.92
N GLY A 67 -8.99 -5.15 -4.92
CA GLY A 67 -8.67 -4.96 -6.32
C GLY A 67 -9.02 -3.56 -6.84
N GLU A 68 -10.13 -2.97 -6.38
CA GLU A 68 -10.51 -1.61 -6.75
C GLU A 68 -9.49 -0.59 -6.23
N TYR A 69 -9.02 -0.74 -4.98
CA TYR A 69 -7.98 0.13 -4.44
C TYR A 69 -6.64 -0.07 -5.15
N VAL A 70 -6.26 -1.31 -5.43
CA VAL A 70 -5.02 -1.62 -6.15
C VAL A 70 -5.07 -1.01 -7.55
N ARG A 71 -6.20 -1.13 -8.25
CA ARG A 71 -6.36 -0.55 -9.57
C ARG A 71 -6.16 0.97 -9.55
N GLN A 72 -6.82 1.66 -8.63
CA GLN A 72 -6.69 3.11 -8.49
C GLN A 72 -5.26 3.51 -8.11
N PHE A 73 -4.63 2.77 -7.21
CA PHE A 73 -3.26 2.99 -6.80
C PHE A 73 -2.31 2.90 -8.00
N ARG A 74 -2.46 1.86 -8.82
CA ARG A 74 -1.61 1.66 -10.00
C ARG A 74 -1.84 2.71 -11.08
N GLU A 75 -3.07 3.16 -11.27
CA GLU A 75 -3.37 4.22 -12.22
C GLU A 75 -2.67 5.53 -11.88
N LEU A 76 -2.38 5.78 -10.61
CA LEU A 76 -1.69 6.98 -10.16
C LEU A 76 -0.16 6.85 -10.22
N ASN A 77 0.36 5.70 -10.65
CA ASN A 77 1.79 5.43 -10.79
C ASN A 77 2.58 5.68 -9.48
N ILE A 78 2.00 5.30 -8.35
CA ILE A 78 2.68 5.43 -7.06
C ILE A 78 3.67 4.28 -6.90
N PRO A 79 4.95 4.55 -6.62
CA PRO A 79 5.94 3.50 -6.42
C PRO A 79 5.58 2.59 -5.25
N CYS A 80 5.74 1.30 -5.46
CA CYS A 80 5.49 0.27 -4.47
C CYS A 80 6.68 -0.67 -4.37
N LEU A 81 7.11 -0.95 -3.15
CA LEU A 81 8.12 -1.95 -2.86
C LEU A 81 7.42 -3.14 -2.20
N SER A 82 7.11 -4.17 -2.97
CA SER A 82 6.48 -5.39 -2.48
C SER A 82 7.52 -6.45 -2.11
N GLY A 83 7.11 -7.44 -1.32
CA GLY A 83 8.04 -8.44 -0.81
C GLY A 83 9.09 -7.84 0.10
N ALA A 84 8.78 -6.75 0.79
CA ALA A 84 9.72 -6.00 1.61
C ALA A 84 9.18 -5.81 3.02
N MET A 85 10.01 -6.03 4.01
CA MET A 85 9.63 -5.91 5.42
C MET A 85 10.37 -4.74 6.06
N VAL A 86 9.63 -3.89 6.76
CA VAL A 86 10.21 -2.82 7.57
C VAL A 86 10.70 -3.44 8.87
N LEU A 87 12.00 -3.31 9.13
CA LEU A 87 12.63 -3.84 10.33
C LEU A 87 12.71 -2.83 11.46
N ASN A 88 12.83 -1.57 11.12
CA ASN A 88 13.03 -0.52 12.11
C ASN A 88 12.59 0.84 11.56
N LEU A 89 12.12 1.68 12.47
CA LEU A 89 11.86 3.10 12.22
C LEU A 89 12.56 3.90 13.31
N SER A 90 13.54 4.72 12.92
CA SER A 90 14.26 5.55 13.87
C SER A 90 13.50 6.85 14.20
N PRO A 91 13.86 7.53 15.29
CA PRO A 91 13.28 8.84 15.62
C PRO A 91 13.53 9.90 14.53
N ASP A 92 14.57 9.74 13.71
CA ASP A 92 14.90 10.65 12.61
C ASP A 92 14.05 10.35 11.36
N ARG A 93 13.09 9.46 11.46
CA ARG A 93 12.23 9.05 10.34
C ARG A 93 13.01 8.31 9.23
N VAL A 94 13.94 7.44 9.66
CA VAL A 94 14.66 6.54 8.76
C VAL A 94 14.11 5.14 8.91
N LEU A 95 13.64 4.56 7.80
CA LEU A 95 13.16 3.18 7.76
C LEU A 95 14.29 2.26 7.30
N THR A 96 14.46 1.15 8.00
CA THR A 96 15.32 0.07 7.56
C THR A 96 14.44 -1.04 7.01
N VAL A 97 14.67 -1.40 5.75
CA VAL A 97 13.81 -2.31 5.01
C VAL A 97 14.65 -3.44 4.42
N THR A 98 14.14 -4.66 4.48
CA THR A 98 14.74 -5.81 3.81
C THR A 98 13.72 -6.44 2.86
N GLY A 99 14.19 -6.93 1.71
CA GLY A 99 13.34 -7.58 0.73
C GLY A 99 14.08 -8.67 -0.03
N ARG A 100 13.32 -9.50 -0.71
CA ARG A 100 13.89 -10.66 -1.44
C ARG A 100 14.81 -10.23 -2.57
N GLU A 101 14.46 -9.15 -3.25
CA GLU A 101 15.20 -8.67 -4.42
C GLU A 101 16.14 -7.52 -4.11
N THR A 102 15.81 -6.74 -3.08
CA THR A 102 16.53 -5.50 -2.75
C THR A 102 17.58 -5.70 -1.65
N GLY A 103 17.51 -6.81 -0.91
CA GLY A 103 18.35 -7.01 0.26
C GLY A 103 18.01 -5.98 1.35
N LEU A 104 19.05 -5.54 2.07
CA LEU A 104 18.87 -4.54 3.13
C LEU A 104 18.97 -3.15 2.55
N VAL A 105 17.95 -2.33 2.79
CA VAL A 105 17.84 -0.95 2.29
C VAL A 105 17.46 -0.03 3.45
N GLN A 106 18.02 1.16 3.44
CA GLN A 106 17.69 2.20 4.40
C GLN A 106 17.08 3.42 3.72
#